data_df5419f18cd79c65b9de235cc5ff0743
#
_entry.id   df5419f18cd79c65b9de235cc5ff0743
#
_cell.length_a   1.000
_cell.length_b   1.000
_cell.length_c   1.000
_cell.angle_alpha   90.00
_cell.angle_beta   90.00
_cell.angle_gamma   90.00
#
_symmetry.space_group_name_H-M   'P 1'
#
loop_
_entity.id
_entity.type
_entity.pdbx_description
1 polymer ?
#
loop_
_entity_poly.entity_id
_entity_poly.type
_entity_poly.pdbx_seq_one_letter_code
_entity_poly.pdbx_strand_id
1 'polypeptide(L)'
;MSEAKQISFFDPPEKEQRLTQCMKIVKYMNDFGSITPVQAMKDLGVMRLAARISDLEAEGWQIEHERETGENRYGEKTSYARYRLKQAVNA
;
A
#
# COMPACT_ATOMS: atom_id res chain seq x y z
N MET A 1 -4.51 1.06 32.56
CA MET A 1 -3.53 1.18 32.38
C MET A 1 -3.01 0.19 31.82
N SER A 2 -3.08 -0.60 32.17
CA SER A 2 -2.48 -1.62 31.61
C SER A 2 -3.00 -2.01 30.33
N GLU A 3 -4.24 -1.78 30.02
CA GLU A 3 -4.76 -2.14 28.73
C GLU A 3 -4.09 -1.41 27.64
N ALA A 4 -3.89 -0.15 27.79
CA ALA A 4 -3.21 0.61 26.75
C ALA A 4 -1.84 0.05 26.53
N LYS A 5 -1.15 -0.33 27.58
CA LYS A 5 0.14 -0.87 27.41
C LYS A 5 0.11 -2.20 26.77
N GLN A 6 -0.89 -2.99 27.09
CA GLN A 6 -0.98 -4.29 26.47
C GLN A 6 -1.26 -4.19 24.99
N ILE A 7 -2.08 -3.25 24.62
CA ILE A 7 -2.34 -3.05 23.20
C ILE A 7 -1.06 -2.65 22.52
N SER A 8 -0.31 -1.77 23.13
CA SER A 8 0.94 -1.36 22.53
C SER A 8 1.91 -2.50 22.43
N PHE A 9 1.83 -3.43 23.36
CA PHE A 9 2.73 -4.55 23.34
C PHE A 9 2.46 -5.44 22.13
N PHE A 10 1.20 -5.66 21.79
CA PHE A 10 0.88 -6.50 20.67
C PHE A 10 0.86 -5.75 19.36
N ASP A 11 0.60 -4.45 19.40
CA ASP A 11 0.58 -3.64 18.20
C ASP A 11 1.85 -2.85 18.12
N PRO A 12 2.58 -2.92 17.03
CA PRO A 12 3.80 -2.12 16.91
C PRO A 12 3.46 -0.63 16.92
N PRO A 13 4.39 0.21 17.29
CA PRO A 13 4.19 1.64 17.21
C PRO A 13 3.79 2.05 15.81
N GLU A 14 3.08 3.15 15.72
CA GLU A 14 2.59 3.61 14.43
C GLU A 14 3.70 3.70 13.39
N LYS A 15 4.86 4.18 13.79
CA LYS A 15 5.97 4.28 12.86
C LYS A 15 6.37 2.92 12.33
N GLU A 16 6.44 1.92 13.20
CA GLU A 16 6.79 0.58 12.76
C GLU A 16 5.71 -0.04 11.92
N GLN A 17 4.45 0.27 12.21
CA GLN A 17 3.37 -0.23 11.39
C GLN A 17 3.46 0.33 9.98
N ARG A 18 3.78 1.62 9.86
CA ARG A 18 3.93 2.21 8.54
C ARG A 18 5.08 1.58 7.78
N LEU A 19 6.20 1.35 8.44
CA LEU A 19 7.34 0.72 7.78
C LEU A 19 7.00 -0.70 7.37
N THR A 20 6.32 -1.44 8.21
CA THR A 20 5.92 -2.80 7.89
C THR A 20 4.98 -2.82 6.70
N GLN A 21 4.01 -1.90 6.69
CA GLN A 21 3.09 -1.81 5.58
C GLN A 21 3.80 -1.44 4.29
N CYS A 22 4.75 -0.51 4.38
CA CYS A 22 5.52 -0.12 3.21
C CYS A 22 6.30 -1.30 2.63
N MET A 23 6.91 -2.10 3.48
CA MET A 23 7.67 -3.24 3.01
C MET A 23 6.77 -4.31 2.39
N LYS A 24 5.58 -4.51 2.95
CA LYS A 24 4.63 -5.44 2.36
C LYS A 24 4.19 -4.97 0.99
N ILE A 25 4.00 -3.66 0.84
CA ILE A 25 3.58 -3.09 -0.44
C ILE A 25 4.67 -3.27 -1.49
N VAL A 26 5.91 -3.01 -1.11
CA VAL A 26 7.03 -3.18 -2.03
C VAL A 26 7.12 -4.63 -2.47
N LYS A 27 7.02 -5.54 -1.53
CA LYS A 27 7.09 -6.95 -1.86
C LYS A 27 5.94 -7.36 -2.78
N TYR A 28 4.75 -6.84 -2.51
CA TYR A 28 3.59 -7.17 -3.33
C TYR A 28 3.79 -6.66 -4.76
N MET A 29 4.24 -5.42 -4.91
CA MET A 29 4.48 -4.88 -6.24
C MET A 29 5.58 -5.66 -6.96
N ASN A 30 6.59 -6.09 -6.22
CA ASN A 30 7.65 -6.86 -6.81
C ASN A 30 7.17 -8.24 -7.25
N ASP A 31 6.32 -8.87 -6.45
CA ASP A 31 5.86 -10.23 -6.74
C ASP A 31 4.77 -10.25 -7.82
N PHE A 32 3.91 -9.25 -7.83
CA PHE A 32 2.75 -9.26 -8.72
C PHE A 32 2.74 -8.14 -9.76
N GLY A 33 3.72 -7.27 -9.72
CA GLY A 33 3.88 -6.23 -10.72
C GLY A 33 3.19 -4.92 -10.41
N SER A 34 2.15 -4.93 -9.61
CA SER A 34 1.44 -3.69 -9.28
C SER A 34 0.56 -3.93 -8.07
N ILE A 35 0.00 -2.85 -7.54
CA ILE A 35 -0.92 -2.95 -6.42
C ILE A 35 -2.00 -1.89 -6.56
N THR A 36 -3.22 -2.23 -6.21
CA THR A 36 -4.34 -1.31 -6.16
C THR A 36 -4.84 -1.19 -4.73
N PRO A 37 -5.63 -0.16 -4.41
CA PRO A 37 -6.16 -0.04 -3.05
C PRO A 37 -6.97 -1.25 -2.60
N VAL A 38 -7.74 -1.86 -3.49
CA VAL A 38 -8.52 -3.04 -3.11
C VAL A 38 -7.59 -4.19 -2.78
N GLN A 39 -6.55 -4.39 -3.60
CA GLN A 39 -5.60 -5.45 -3.35
C GLN A 39 -4.86 -5.22 -2.03
N ALA A 40 -4.48 -3.96 -1.77
CA ALA A 40 -3.79 -3.64 -0.53
C ALA A 40 -4.66 -3.99 0.67
N MET A 41 -5.93 -3.65 0.60
CA MET A 41 -6.81 -3.92 1.70
C MET A 41 -7.07 -5.40 1.87
N LYS A 42 -7.38 -6.10 0.78
CA LYS A 42 -7.74 -7.50 0.87
C LYS A 42 -6.56 -8.40 1.17
N ASP A 43 -5.45 -8.15 0.55
CA ASP A 43 -4.33 -9.07 0.63
C ASP A 43 -3.35 -8.71 1.74
N LEU A 44 -3.23 -7.43 2.06
CA LEU A 44 -2.23 -6.97 3.02
C LEU A 44 -2.83 -6.29 4.25
N GLY A 45 -4.13 -6.02 4.23
CA GLY A 45 -4.75 -5.31 5.34
C GLY A 45 -4.38 -3.84 5.41
N VAL A 46 -3.93 -3.27 4.30
CA VAL A 46 -3.51 -1.87 4.27
C VAL A 46 -4.66 -1.03 3.75
N MET A 47 -5.15 -0.12 4.59
CA MET A 47 -6.31 0.69 4.26
C MET A 47 -5.94 2.01 3.61
N ARG A 48 -4.73 2.49 3.79
CA ARG A 48 -4.33 3.80 3.28
C ARG A 48 -3.16 3.65 2.34
N LEU A 49 -3.40 2.96 1.23
CA LEU A 49 -2.33 2.68 0.28
C LEU A 49 -1.66 3.94 -0.23
N ALA A 50 -2.43 4.96 -0.58
CA ALA A 50 -1.85 6.17 -1.14
C ALA A 50 -0.87 6.83 -0.16
N ALA A 51 -1.19 6.80 1.11
CA ALA A 51 -0.29 7.38 2.12
C ALA A 51 1.00 6.59 2.19
N ARG A 52 0.90 5.28 2.12
CA ARG A 52 2.13 4.45 2.16
C ARG A 52 2.95 4.61 0.90
N ILE A 53 2.31 4.79 -0.24
CA ILE A 53 3.03 5.06 -1.48
C ILE A 53 3.78 6.38 -1.35
N SER A 54 3.15 7.39 -0.76
CA SER A 54 3.80 8.66 -0.56
C SER A 54 5.00 8.51 0.36
N ASP A 55 4.89 7.72 1.42
CA ASP A 55 6.01 7.47 2.33
C ASP A 55 7.17 6.81 1.58
N LEU A 56 6.86 5.86 0.72
CA LEU A 56 7.90 5.17 -0.05
C LEU A 56 8.60 6.13 -1.00
N GLU A 57 7.83 6.98 -1.65
CA GLU A 57 8.42 7.94 -2.57
C GLU A 57 9.32 8.92 -1.83
N ALA A 58 8.93 9.30 -0.63
CA ALA A 58 9.75 10.19 0.18
C ALA A 58 11.09 9.55 0.54
N GLU A 59 11.15 8.23 0.53
CA GLU A 59 12.39 7.53 0.82
C GLU A 59 13.19 7.21 -0.42
N GLY A 60 12.74 7.62 -1.57
CA GLY A 60 13.50 7.44 -2.79
C GLY A 60 13.00 6.36 -3.72
N TRP A 61 11.95 5.64 -3.34
CA TRP A 61 11.42 4.62 -4.23
C TRP A 61 10.73 5.30 -5.41
N GLN A 62 10.93 4.76 -6.58
CA GLN A 62 10.29 5.32 -7.76
C GLN A 62 9.10 4.45 -8.10
N ILE A 63 7.93 5.06 -8.09
CA ILE A 63 6.69 4.34 -8.26
C ILE A 63 5.87 5.01 -9.35
N GLU A 64 5.41 4.22 -10.30
CA GLU A 64 4.56 4.75 -11.33
C GLU A 64 3.13 4.76 -10.85
N HIS A 65 2.42 5.81 -11.21
CA HIS A 65 1.02 5.99 -10.83
C HIS A 65 0.19 5.87 -12.09
N GLU A 66 -0.73 4.93 -12.09
CA GLU A 66 -1.65 4.75 -13.21
C GLU A 66 -3.05 4.84 -12.69
N ARG A 67 -3.97 5.18 -13.57
CA ARG A 67 -5.37 5.24 -13.19
C ARG A 67 -6.14 4.31 -14.12
N GLU A 68 -6.94 3.45 -13.51
CA GLU A 68 -7.73 2.49 -14.26
C GLU A 68 -9.20 2.75 -14.01
N THR A 69 -10.02 2.36 -14.95
CA THR A 69 -11.46 2.50 -14.81
C THR A 69 -12.09 1.12 -14.78
N GLY A 70 -13.20 1.03 -14.10
CA GLY A 70 -13.98 -0.20 -14.05
C GLY A 70 -15.42 0.18 -13.82
N GLU A 71 -16.25 -0.80 -13.55
CA GLU A 71 -17.64 -0.55 -13.24
C GLU A 71 -17.98 -1.17 -11.92
N ASN A 72 -18.84 -0.51 -11.16
CA ASN A 72 -19.28 -1.07 -9.90
C ASN A 72 -20.48 -1.97 -10.18
N ARG A 73 -21.06 -2.47 -9.10
CA ARG A 73 -22.18 -3.40 -9.21
C ARG A 73 -23.35 -2.83 -9.97
N TYR A 74 -23.51 -1.53 -9.98
CA TYR A 74 -24.64 -0.88 -10.61
C TYR A 74 -24.30 -0.38 -12.01
N GLY A 75 -23.16 -0.77 -12.55
CA GLY A 75 -22.77 -0.35 -13.90
C GLY A 75 -22.23 1.06 -14.00
N GLU A 76 -21.97 1.69 -12.85
CA GLU A 76 -21.43 3.03 -12.86
C GLU A 76 -19.94 2.97 -13.02
N LYS A 77 -19.39 3.91 -13.77
CA LYS A 77 -17.96 3.95 -13.97
C LYS A 77 -17.25 4.42 -12.72
N THR A 78 -16.19 3.72 -12.37
CA THR A 78 -15.36 4.10 -11.25
C THR A 78 -13.94 4.16 -11.72
N SER A 79 -13.08 4.86 -10.99
CA SER A 79 -11.67 4.87 -11.32
C SER A 79 -10.87 4.61 -10.04
N TYR A 80 -9.72 3.99 -10.21
CA TYR A 80 -8.88 3.70 -9.06
C TYR A 80 -7.42 3.76 -9.50
N ALA A 81 -6.56 3.96 -8.52
CA ALA A 81 -5.13 4.05 -8.77
C ALA A 81 -4.51 2.66 -8.83
N ARG A 82 -3.51 2.51 -9.65
CA ARG A 82 -2.66 1.33 -9.68
C ARG A 82 -1.23 1.79 -9.61
N TYR A 83 -0.45 1.19 -8.74
CA TYR A 83 0.93 1.61 -8.52
C TYR A 83 1.87 0.48 -8.93
N ARG A 84 2.97 0.82 -9.61
CA ARG A 84 3.98 -0.13 -10.02
C ARG A 84 5.34 0.38 -9.62
N LEU A 85 6.22 -0.52 -9.23
CA LEU A 85 7.61 -0.12 -9.03
C LEU A 85 8.24 0.15 -10.39
N LYS A 86 8.94 1.27 -10.50
CA LYS A 86 9.70 1.52 -11.65
C LYS A 86 10.95 0.75 -11.52
N GLN A 87 11.09 -0.29 -12.36
CA GLN A 87 12.15 -1.02 -12.22
C GLN A 87 13.34 -0.61 -12.61
N ALA A 88 13.31 -0.36 -13.36
CA ALA A 88 14.42 0.15 -13.83
C ALA A 88 15.50 -0.01 -13.31
N VAL A 89 15.63 0.10 -13.14
CA VAL A 89 16.58 0.18 -12.73
C VAL A 89 17.34 -0.56 -12.60
N ASN A 90 17.40 -0.86 -12.38
CA ASN A 90 18.17 -1.44 -12.19
C ASN A 90 18.67 -1.99 -12.52
N ALA A 91 18.60 -1.81 -12.76
CA ALA A 91 19.02 -2.40 -13.18
C ALA A 91 19.63 -2.69 -13.30
#